data_04cdf80ba9850168b26694313f218e8a
#
_entry.id   04cdf80ba9850168b26694313f218e8a
#
_cell.length_a   1.000
_cell.length_b   1.000
_cell.length_c   1.000
_cell.angle_alpha   90.00
_cell.angle_beta   90.00
_cell.angle_gamma   90.00
#
_symmetry.space_group_name_H-M   'P 1'
#
loop_
_entity.id
_entity.type
_entity.pdbx_description
1 polymer ?
#
loop_
_entity_poly.entity_id
_entity_poly.type
_entity_poly.pdbx_seq_one_letter_code
_entity_poly.pdbx_strand_id
1 'polypeptide(L)'
;YNKLLKKNNYDLIINCDQNNVISKKYFTKKINKTYNEIAYTTILEHEKLKNETAVQIFTSAGPIAFLPISNTKTSVVCSLDIKNKTYNDNEVLELINFHNPKFKIKNISKIGNHKLELSNLRSYYYKNILAFGDLLHKIHPLAGQGFNMTLRDIRCLSNIIQDKIDLGLQLNNSVLEKFQKESKNKNFIFSSAIDFVHEFFNFDKKIMRRDANIIMKFIGTNKSFMESVIKLADKGLNI
;
A
#
# COMPACT_ATOMS: atom_id res chain seq x y z
N TYR A 1 1.72 -22.28 -19.64
CA TYR A 1 1.49 -22.34 -18.19
C TYR A 1 1.29 -23.77 -17.69
N ASN A 2 0.31 -24.50 -18.23
CA ASN A 2 0.09 -25.92 -17.87
C ASN A 2 1.32 -26.80 -18.19
N LYS A 3 2.16 -26.49 -19.19
CA LYS A 3 3.41 -27.18 -19.47
C LYS A 3 4.48 -26.90 -18.40
N LEU A 4 4.57 -25.69 -17.87
CA LEU A 4 5.51 -25.30 -16.79
C LEU A 4 5.16 -26.01 -15.48
N LEU A 5 3.87 -26.07 -15.13
CA LEU A 5 3.41 -26.75 -13.92
C LEU A 5 3.50 -28.28 -14.03
N LYS A 6 3.37 -28.84 -15.23
CA LYS A 6 3.46 -30.30 -15.46
C LYS A 6 4.90 -30.82 -15.51
N LYS A 7 5.89 -29.96 -15.80
CA LYS A 7 7.30 -30.39 -15.94
C LYS A 7 8.06 -30.54 -14.62
N ASN A 8 7.46 -30.25 -13.46
CA ASN A 8 8.05 -30.42 -12.12
C ASN A 8 9.51 -29.97 -11.98
N ASN A 9 9.92 -28.92 -12.70
CA ASN A 9 11.31 -28.47 -12.71
C ASN A 9 11.60 -27.39 -11.65
N TYR A 10 10.61 -27.03 -10.83
CA TYR A 10 10.76 -25.99 -9.82
C TYR A 10 10.24 -26.47 -8.47
N ASP A 11 11.07 -26.37 -7.44
CA ASP A 11 10.69 -26.68 -6.08
C ASP A 11 9.63 -25.68 -5.56
N LEU A 12 9.83 -24.40 -5.85
CA LEU A 12 8.94 -23.31 -5.47
C LEU A 12 8.68 -22.38 -6.67
N ILE A 13 7.46 -21.89 -6.77
CA ILE A 13 7.04 -20.91 -7.78
C ILE A 13 6.45 -19.70 -7.05
N ILE A 14 6.99 -18.52 -7.30
CA ILE A 14 6.46 -17.26 -6.76
C ILE A 14 5.65 -16.59 -7.85
N ASN A 15 4.36 -16.37 -7.60
CA ASN A 15 3.44 -15.73 -8.52
C ASN A 15 3.03 -14.35 -8.00
N CYS A 16 3.50 -13.29 -8.66
CA CYS A 16 3.19 -11.90 -8.32
C CYS A 16 2.11 -11.28 -9.23
N ASP A 17 1.76 -11.95 -10.34
CA ASP A 17 0.80 -11.42 -11.32
C ASP A 17 -0.65 -11.78 -10.93
N GLN A 18 -1.48 -10.75 -10.73
CA GLN A 18 -2.88 -10.90 -10.37
C GLN A 18 -3.77 -11.36 -11.52
N ASN A 19 -3.36 -11.12 -12.76
CA ASN A 19 -4.20 -11.27 -13.95
C ASN A 19 -3.97 -12.58 -14.70
N ASN A 20 -2.94 -13.33 -14.34
CA ASN A 20 -2.60 -14.57 -15.02
C ASN A 20 -3.60 -15.71 -14.69
N VAL A 21 -3.51 -16.79 -15.46
CA VAL A 21 -4.39 -17.96 -15.34
C VAL A 21 -4.28 -18.64 -13.98
N ILE A 22 -3.07 -18.66 -13.36
CA ILE A 22 -2.84 -19.27 -12.05
C ILE A 22 -3.59 -18.50 -10.97
N SER A 23 -3.48 -17.18 -10.97
CA SER A 23 -4.14 -16.31 -9.99
C SER A 23 -5.66 -16.44 -10.08
N LYS A 24 -6.20 -16.42 -11.28
CA LYS A 24 -7.65 -16.57 -11.53
C LYS A 24 -8.18 -17.94 -11.14
N LYS A 25 -7.36 -18.98 -11.16
CA LYS A 25 -7.78 -20.35 -10.86
C LYS A 25 -7.61 -20.72 -9.38
N TYR A 26 -6.50 -20.33 -8.77
CA TYR A 26 -6.11 -20.84 -7.45
C TYR A 26 -6.15 -19.80 -6.33
N PHE A 27 -6.10 -18.50 -6.65
CA PHE A 27 -6.01 -17.42 -5.69
C PHE A 27 -7.25 -16.49 -5.74
N THR A 28 -8.43 -17.11 -5.69
CA THR A 28 -9.72 -16.41 -5.81
C THR A 28 -10.35 -16.04 -4.47
N LYS A 29 -10.02 -16.78 -3.40
CA LYS A 29 -10.61 -16.55 -2.06
C LYS A 29 -9.89 -15.37 -1.38
N LYS A 30 -10.52 -14.19 -1.47
CA LYS A 30 -9.99 -12.92 -0.94
C LYS A 30 -10.99 -12.29 0.01
N ILE A 31 -10.47 -11.51 0.96
CA ILE A 31 -11.24 -10.50 1.70
C ILE A 31 -11.07 -9.22 0.90
N ASN A 32 -12.14 -8.73 0.28
CA ASN A 32 -12.10 -7.53 -0.55
C ASN A 32 -12.98 -6.45 0.04
N LYS A 33 -12.51 -5.21 -0.05
CA LYS A 33 -13.27 -3.99 0.20
C LYS A 33 -12.97 -3.01 -0.92
N THR A 34 -14.01 -2.50 -1.57
CA THR A 34 -13.86 -1.46 -2.59
C THR A 34 -14.08 -0.11 -1.93
N TYR A 35 -13.13 0.79 -2.09
CA TYR A 35 -13.30 2.19 -1.74
C TYR A 35 -14.00 2.89 -2.90
N ASN A 36 -14.92 3.81 -2.58
CA ASN A 36 -15.45 4.70 -3.62
C ASN A 36 -14.48 5.84 -3.90
N GLU A 37 -13.23 5.49 -4.19
CA GLU A 37 -12.13 6.41 -4.37
C GLU A 37 -11.28 6.01 -5.58
N ILE A 38 -10.72 7.04 -6.23
CA ILE A 38 -9.73 6.89 -7.30
C ILE A 38 -8.46 7.62 -6.88
N ALA A 39 -7.33 6.93 -6.97
CA ALA A 39 -6.02 7.57 -6.89
C ALA A 39 -5.63 8.15 -8.24
N TYR A 40 -5.46 9.46 -8.31
CA TYR A 40 -4.88 10.18 -9.44
C TYR A 40 -3.41 10.43 -9.14
N THR A 41 -2.55 10.09 -10.08
CA THR A 41 -1.09 10.18 -9.89
C THR A 41 -0.44 10.96 -11.00
N THR A 42 0.48 11.85 -10.66
CA THR A 42 1.29 12.60 -11.62
C THR A 42 2.67 12.94 -11.06
N ILE A 43 3.55 13.44 -11.90
CA ILE A 43 4.85 13.96 -11.49
C ILE A 43 4.90 15.45 -11.82
N LEU A 44 5.21 16.27 -10.80
CA LEU A 44 5.52 17.68 -10.96
C LEU A 44 7.01 17.84 -11.22
N GLU A 45 7.37 18.57 -12.26
CA GLU A 45 8.70 19.13 -12.45
C GLU A 45 8.66 20.59 -12.00
N HIS A 46 9.56 20.99 -11.10
CA HIS A 46 9.54 22.30 -10.45
C HIS A 46 10.94 22.90 -10.37
N GLU A 47 11.05 24.17 -9.99
CA GLU A 47 12.32 24.78 -9.71
C GLU A 47 13.08 24.01 -8.63
N LYS A 48 14.42 24.06 -8.73
CA LYS A 48 15.30 23.36 -7.77
C LYS A 48 15.08 23.89 -6.36
N LEU A 49 14.77 22.99 -5.43
CA LEU A 49 14.65 23.27 -4.01
C LEU A 49 15.08 22.05 -3.19
N LYS A 50 15.30 22.23 -1.89
CA LYS A 50 15.56 21.12 -0.96
C LYS A 50 14.24 20.32 -0.77
N ASN A 51 14.16 19.14 -1.37
CA ASN A 51 12.95 18.32 -1.45
C ASN A 51 13.18 16.94 -0.82
N GLU A 52 13.22 16.89 0.50
CA GLU A 52 13.56 15.69 1.29
C GLU A 52 12.40 15.20 2.18
N THR A 53 11.30 15.94 2.21
CA THR A 53 10.18 15.65 3.12
C THR A 53 8.92 15.35 2.33
N ALA A 54 8.32 14.19 2.57
CA ALA A 54 6.99 13.87 2.10
C ALA A 54 5.95 14.68 2.87
N VAL A 55 4.98 15.24 2.15
CA VAL A 55 3.87 16.02 2.73
C VAL A 55 2.57 15.36 2.33
N GLN A 56 1.69 15.09 3.30
CA GLN A 56 0.34 14.62 3.04
C GLN A 56 -0.67 15.61 3.66
N ILE A 57 -1.63 16.02 2.85
CA ILE A 57 -2.68 16.97 3.21
C ILE A 57 -4.01 16.25 3.12
N PHE A 58 -4.78 16.24 4.20
CA PHE A 58 -6.13 15.71 4.21
C PHE A 58 -7.12 16.83 3.83
N THR A 59 -7.74 16.67 2.68
CA THR A 59 -8.71 17.63 2.14
C THR A 59 -10.14 17.10 2.24
N SER A 60 -11.13 17.94 2.01
CA SER A 60 -12.53 17.52 1.93
C SER A 60 -12.81 16.55 0.78
N ALA A 61 -12.04 16.63 -0.31
CA ALA A 61 -12.14 15.71 -1.45
C ALA A 61 -11.40 14.38 -1.22
N GLY A 62 -10.41 14.36 -0.33
CA GLY A 62 -9.57 13.21 -0.02
C GLY A 62 -8.11 13.61 0.25
N PRO A 63 -7.24 12.69 0.63
CA PRO A 63 -5.84 12.98 0.88
C PRO A 63 -5.07 13.27 -0.41
N ILE A 64 -4.18 14.26 -0.32
CA ILE A 64 -3.23 14.62 -1.37
C ILE A 64 -1.83 14.49 -0.79
N ALA A 65 -0.97 13.64 -1.40
CA ALA A 65 0.39 13.44 -0.97
C ALA A 65 1.38 13.99 -2.02
N PHE A 66 2.40 14.72 -1.54
CA PHE A 66 3.53 15.20 -2.31
C PHE A 66 4.77 14.43 -1.85
N LEU A 67 5.29 13.58 -2.72
CA LEU A 67 6.35 12.62 -2.41
C LEU A 67 7.64 13.01 -3.16
N PRO A 68 8.74 13.30 -2.45
CA PRO A 68 10.00 13.69 -3.07
C PRO A 68 10.55 12.59 -4.00
N ILE A 69 10.90 12.96 -5.23
CA ILE A 69 11.69 12.10 -6.14
C ILE A 69 13.12 12.65 -6.23
N SER A 70 13.23 13.97 -6.39
CA SER A 70 14.49 14.68 -6.48
C SER A 70 14.32 16.15 -6.09
N ASN A 71 15.40 16.93 -6.10
CA ASN A 71 15.33 18.36 -5.87
C ASN A 71 14.56 19.16 -6.93
N THR A 72 14.15 18.52 -8.03
CA THR A 72 13.39 19.13 -9.14
C THR A 72 12.14 18.36 -9.51
N LYS A 73 11.86 17.21 -8.87
CA LYS A 73 10.70 16.36 -9.18
C LYS A 73 10.01 15.87 -7.93
N THR A 74 8.68 15.93 -7.95
CA THR A 74 7.80 15.45 -6.87
C THR A 74 6.68 14.61 -7.47
N SER A 75 6.48 13.40 -6.96
CA SER A 75 5.29 12.60 -7.26
C SER A 75 4.11 13.11 -6.45
N VAL A 76 2.96 13.23 -7.08
CA VAL A 76 1.71 13.60 -6.42
C VAL A 76 0.72 12.46 -6.53
N VAL A 77 0.08 12.13 -5.42
CA VAL A 77 -0.99 11.13 -5.33
C VAL A 77 -2.20 11.80 -4.68
N CYS A 78 -3.30 11.88 -5.43
CA CYS A 78 -4.59 12.40 -4.94
C CYS A 78 -5.56 11.24 -4.84
N SER A 79 -5.94 10.82 -3.64
CA SER A 79 -6.98 9.80 -3.44
C SER A 79 -8.32 10.51 -3.23
N LEU A 80 -9.14 10.56 -4.27
CA LEU A 80 -10.35 11.39 -4.28
C LEU A 80 -11.61 10.53 -4.18
N ASP A 81 -12.54 10.94 -3.30
CA ASP A 81 -13.87 10.32 -3.16
C ASP A 81 -14.72 10.59 -4.42
N ILE A 82 -15.20 9.51 -5.05
CA ILE A 82 -16.02 9.57 -6.28
C ILE A 82 -17.48 9.22 -6.05
N LYS A 83 -17.95 9.14 -4.79
CA LYS A 83 -19.37 8.83 -4.49
C LYS A 83 -20.35 9.80 -5.14
N ASN A 84 -20.01 11.08 -5.08
CA ASN A 84 -20.91 12.15 -5.54
C ASN A 84 -20.35 12.95 -6.71
N LYS A 85 -19.10 12.71 -7.11
CA LYS A 85 -18.41 13.47 -8.15
C LYS A 85 -17.31 12.65 -8.78
N THR A 86 -17.24 12.66 -10.11
CA THR A 86 -16.06 12.22 -10.86
C THR A 86 -15.19 13.42 -11.17
N TYR A 87 -13.88 13.23 -11.17
CA TYR A 87 -12.92 14.30 -11.43
C TYR A 87 -12.27 14.10 -12.80
N ASN A 88 -12.25 15.15 -13.60
CA ASN A 88 -11.44 15.20 -14.82
C ASN A 88 -10.02 15.69 -14.51
N ASP A 89 -9.11 15.58 -15.48
CA ASP A 89 -7.69 15.92 -15.29
C ASP A 89 -7.51 17.40 -14.88
N ASN A 90 -8.31 18.33 -15.43
CA ASN A 90 -8.22 19.76 -15.07
C ASN A 90 -8.60 20.02 -13.62
N GLU A 91 -9.69 19.40 -13.15
CA GLU A 91 -10.12 19.51 -11.74
C GLU A 91 -9.08 18.93 -10.77
N VAL A 92 -8.42 17.82 -11.15
CA VAL A 92 -7.31 17.25 -10.37
C VAL A 92 -6.13 18.22 -10.33
N LEU A 93 -5.79 18.86 -11.45
CA LEU A 93 -4.73 19.87 -11.53
C LEU A 93 -5.05 21.11 -10.68
N GLU A 94 -6.29 21.57 -10.68
CA GLU A 94 -6.74 22.67 -9.82
C GLU A 94 -6.56 22.32 -8.33
N LEU A 95 -6.96 21.11 -7.93
CA LEU A 95 -6.76 20.63 -6.54
C LEU A 95 -5.28 20.57 -6.17
N ILE A 96 -4.43 20.05 -7.07
CA ILE A 96 -2.98 19.99 -6.86
C ILE A 96 -2.40 21.39 -6.70
N ASN A 97 -2.77 22.32 -7.58
CA ASN A 97 -2.27 23.70 -7.53
C ASN A 97 -2.74 24.43 -6.26
N PHE A 98 -4.01 24.26 -5.87
CA PHE A 98 -4.58 24.87 -4.67
C PHE A 98 -3.89 24.39 -3.38
N HIS A 99 -3.56 23.11 -3.31
CA HIS A 99 -2.92 22.50 -2.14
C HIS A 99 -1.41 22.41 -2.26
N ASN A 100 -0.81 22.96 -3.31
CA ASN A 100 0.63 22.95 -3.52
C ASN A 100 1.37 23.68 -2.38
N PRO A 101 2.22 22.99 -1.60
CA PRO A 101 2.80 23.59 -0.40
C PRO A 101 3.90 24.62 -0.71
N LYS A 102 4.67 24.42 -1.80
CA LYS A 102 5.89 25.23 -2.04
C LYS A 102 6.49 25.11 -3.44
N PHE A 103 5.93 24.30 -4.34
CA PHE A 103 6.58 24.00 -5.62
C PHE A 103 6.25 25.06 -6.68
N LYS A 104 7.27 25.68 -7.27
CA LYS A 104 7.12 26.49 -8.49
C LYS A 104 7.16 25.56 -9.69
N ILE A 105 5.98 25.13 -10.13
CA ILE A 105 5.78 24.10 -11.14
C ILE A 105 6.19 24.62 -12.51
N LYS A 106 7.00 23.83 -13.24
CA LYS A 106 7.42 24.08 -14.63
C LYS A 106 6.67 23.18 -15.59
N ASN A 107 6.46 21.92 -15.22
CA ASN A 107 5.77 20.95 -16.05
C ASN A 107 5.03 19.92 -15.18
N ILE A 108 3.96 19.34 -15.71
CA ILE A 108 3.17 18.29 -15.07
C ILE A 108 3.05 17.13 -16.06
N SER A 109 3.42 15.94 -15.63
CA SER A 109 3.28 14.74 -16.42
C SER A 109 1.80 14.34 -16.60
N LYS A 110 1.52 13.46 -17.54
CA LYS A 110 0.17 12.93 -17.75
C LYS A 110 -0.37 12.32 -16.44
N ILE A 111 -1.63 12.60 -16.15
CA ILE A 111 -2.32 12.05 -14.99
C ILE A 111 -2.70 10.60 -15.28
N GLY A 112 -2.25 9.69 -14.41
CA GLY A 112 -2.74 8.31 -14.33
C GLY A 112 -3.84 8.20 -13.29
N ASN A 113 -4.76 7.23 -13.44
CA ASN A 113 -5.78 6.96 -12.44
C ASN A 113 -5.90 5.47 -12.13
N HIS A 114 -6.19 5.15 -10.87
CA HIS A 114 -6.32 3.78 -10.36
C HIS A 114 -7.44 3.70 -9.33
N LYS A 115 -8.36 2.74 -9.49
CA LYS A 115 -9.37 2.46 -8.47
C LYS A 115 -8.70 1.90 -7.22
N LEU A 116 -9.14 2.39 -6.05
CA LEU A 116 -8.62 1.94 -4.78
C LEU A 116 -9.44 0.77 -4.23
N GLU A 117 -8.74 -0.26 -3.80
CA GLU A 117 -9.33 -1.44 -3.20
C GLU A 117 -8.42 -2.01 -2.10
N LEU A 118 -9.02 -2.59 -1.08
CA LEU A 118 -8.34 -3.48 -0.16
C LEU A 118 -8.59 -4.91 -0.62
N SER A 119 -7.55 -5.71 -0.66
CA SER A 119 -7.64 -7.12 -1.00
C SER A 119 -6.61 -7.92 -0.21
N ASN A 120 -7.05 -8.93 0.54
CA ASN A 120 -6.18 -9.85 1.24
C ASN A 120 -6.54 -11.28 0.90
N LEU A 121 -5.57 -12.07 0.43
CA LEU A 121 -5.78 -13.50 0.17
C LEU A 121 -6.03 -14.26 1.49
N ARG A 122 -6.98 -15.21 1.44
CA ARG A 122 -7.22 -16.13 2.56
C ARG A 122 -6.21 -17.27 2.62
N SER A 123 -5.64 -17.67 1.49
CA SER A 123 -4.58 -18.68 1.40
C SER A 123 -3.44 -18.13 0.56
N TYR A 124 -2.22 -18.21 1.07
CA TYR A 124 -1.05 -17.61 0.44
C TYR A 124 -0.39 -18.54 -0.58
N TYR A 125 -0.66 -19.83 -0.51
CA TYR A 125 -0.09 -20.78 -1.44
C TYR A 125 -1.09 -21.84 -1.91
N TYR A 126 -0.78 -22.45 -3.03
CA TYR A 126 -1.43 -23.63 -3.58
C TYR A 126 -0.38 -24.58 -4.14
N LYS A 127 -0.27 -25.81 -3.58
CA LYS A 127 0.84 -26.73 -3.86
C LYS A 127 2.19 -26.00 -3.63
N ASN A 128 3.07 -26.01 -4.63
CA ASN A 128 4.36 -25.34 -4.59
C ASN A 128 4.34 -23.90 -5.14
N ILE A 129 3.15 -23.29 -5.32
CA ILE A 129 2.99 -21.94 -5.84
C ILE A 129 2.62 -21.00 -4.71
N LEU A 130 3.44 -19.97 -4.48
CA LEU A 130 3.19 -18.86 -3.54
C LEU A 130 2.58 -17.68 -4.30
N ALA A 131 1.49 -17.11 -3.79
CA ALA A 131 1.06 -15.77 -4.16
C ALA A 131 1.92 -14.75 -3.44
N PHE A 132 2.32 -13.68 -4.13
CA PHE A 132 3.23 -12.69 -3.56
C PHE A 132 2.94 -11.26 -4.07
N GLY A 133 3.44 -10.24 -3.35
CA GLY A 133 3.24 -8.85 -3.72
C GLY A 133 1.77 -8.45 -3.76
N ASP A 134 1.39 -7.66 -4.76
CA ASP A 134 0.00 -7.18 -4.92
C ASP A 134 -1.04 -8.27 -5.14
N LEU A 135 -0.64 -9.47 -5.55
CA LEU A 135 -1.53 -10.62 -5.58
C LEU A 135 -1.91 -11.05 -4.17
N LEU A 136 -0.97 -10.99 -3.22
CA LEU A 136 -1.13 -11.42 -1.85
C LEU A 136 -2.00 -10.45 -1.06
N HIS A 137 -1.67 -9.17 -1.12
CA HIS A 137 -2.39 -8.10 -0.43
C HIS A 137 -2.32 -6.78 -1.18
N LYS A 138 -3.42 -6.07 -1.18
CA LYS A 138 -3.53 -4.66 -1.57
C LYS A 138 -4.12 -3.87 -0.42
N ILE A 139 -3.60 -2.70 -0.16
CA ILE A 139 -4.11 -1.79 0.87
C ILE A 139 -4.30 -0.39 0.29
N HIS A 140 -5.06 0.43 0.99
CA HIS A 140 -5.18 1.84 0.62
C HIS A 140 -3.79 2.49 0.60
N PRO A 141 -3.46 3.35 -0.40
CA PRO A 141 -2.14 3.96 -0.56
C PRO A 141 -1.83 5.04 0.50
N LEU A 142 -2.47 4.96 1.65
CA LEU A 142 -2.21 5.84 2.79
C LEU A 142 -0.75 5.71 3.21
N ALA A 143 -0.01 6.80 3.11
CA ALA A 143 1.42 6.88 3.44
C ALA A 143 2.32 5.85 2.71
N GLY A 144 1.92 5.30 1.56
CA GLY A 144 2.74 4.39 0.75
C GLY A 144 3.03 3.03 1.38
N GLN A 145 2.24 2.58 2.36
CA GLN A 145 2.54 1.40 3.18
C GLN A 145 2.43 0.05 2.44
N GLY A 146 1.78 -0.02 1.28
CA GLY A 146 1.65 -1.27 0.51
C GLY A 146 3.00 -1.85 0.09
N PHE A 147 3.90 -1.01 -0.40
CA PHE A 147 5.26 -1.42 -0.77
C PHE A 147 6.05 -1.90 0.45
N ASN A 148 5.94 -1.21 1.59
CA ASN A 148 6.60 -1.60 2.83
C ASN A 148 6.14 -2.97 3.34
N MET A 149 4.85 -3.32 3.18
CA MET A 149 4.35 -4.66 3.48
C MET A 149 5.06 -5.71 2.61
N THR A 150 5.15 -5.47 1.31
CA THR A 150 5.84 -6.38 0.38
C THR A 150 7.32 -6.54 0.74
N LEU A 151 8.03 -5.48 1.13
CA LEU A 151 9.42 -5.57 1.60
C LEU A 151 9.56 -6.43 2.86
N ARG A 152 8.61 -6.33 3.81
CA ARG A 152 8.58 -7.20 5.00
C ARG A 152 8.35 -8.66 4.63
N ASP A 153 7.46 -8.92 3.68
CA ASP A 153 7.20 -10.27 3.17
C ASP A 153 8.42 -10.85 2.47
N ILE A 154 9.13 -10.06 1.66
CA ILE A 154 10.40 -10.47 1.03
C ILE A 154 11.40 -10.87 2.11
N ARG A 155 11.57 -10.05 3.14
CA ARG A 155 12.50 -10.34 4.24
C ARG A 155 12.13 -11.64 4.98
N CYS A 156 10.84 -11.81 5.30
CA CYS A 156 10.35 -13.01 5.96
C CYS A 156 10.60 -14.26 5.11
N LEU A 157 10.24 -14.24 3.84
CA LEU A 157 10.44 -15.36 2.92
C LEU A 157 11.90 -15.66 2.71
N SER A 158 12.75 -14.64 2.54
CA SER A 158 14.20 -14.81 2.36
C SER A 158 14.84 -15.47 3.58
N ASN A 159 14.47 -15.06 4.79
CA ASN A 159 14.98 -15.67 6.02
C ASN A 159 14.57 -17.15 6.11
N ILE A 160 13.31 -17.49 5.80
CA ILE A 160 12.83 -18.88 5.82
C ILE A 160 13.58 -19.75 4.82
N ILE A 161 13.84 -19.22 3.62
CA ILE A 161 14.61 -19.92 2.59
C ILE A 161 16.05 -20.10 3.04
N GLN A 162 16.69 -19.05 3.58
CA GLN A 162 18.07 -19.09 4.05
C GLN A 162 18.25 -20.12 5.18
N ASP A 163 17.37 -20.11 6.19
CA ASP A 163 17.36 -21.09 7.28
C ASP A 163 17.36 -22.54 6.74
N LYS A 164 16.55 -22.79 5.69
CA LYS A 164 16.46 -24.11 5.08
C LYS A 164 17.77 -24.50 4.36
N ILE A 165 18.36 -23.55 3.64
CA ILE A 165 19.64 -23.77 2.91
C ILE A 165 20.75 -24.03 3.91
N ASP A 166 20.86 -23.24 4.98
CA ASP A 166 21.90 -23.36 5.99
C ASP A 166 21.83 -24.70 6.74
N LEU A 167 20.63 -25.27 6.88
CA LEU A 167 20.40 -26.58 7.47
C LEU A 167 20.49 -27.75 6.46
N GLY A 168 20.80 -27.49 5.19
CA GLY A 168 20.82 -28.51 4.14
C GLY A 168 19.48 -29.16 3.83
N LEU A 169 18.36 -28.45 4.14
CA LEU A 169 17.00 -28.96 3.97
C LEU A 169 16.46 -28.61 2.59
N GLN A 170 15.58 -29.47 2.07
CA GLN A 170 14.93 -29.22 0.78
C GLN A 170 13.98 -28.00 0.82
N LEU A 171 13.98 -27.22 -0.26
CA LEU A 171 13.02 -26.12 -0.49
C LEU A 171 11.71 -26.71 -1.03
N ASN A 172 10.82 -27.08 -0.14
CA ASN A 172 9.51 -27.67 -0.46
C ASN A 172 8.35 -26.85 0.14
N ASN A 173 7.13 -27.39 0.11
CA ASN A 173 5.94 -26.72 0.61
C ASN A 173 6.05 -26.22 2.05
N SER A 174 6.92 -26.80 2.88
CA SER A 174 7.10 -26.35 4.26
C SER A 174 7.61 -24.89 4.36
N VAL A 175 8.33 -24.40 3.33
CA VAL A 175 8.70 -22.98 3.21
C VAL A 175 7.43 -22.10 3.11
N LEU A 176 6.49 -22.52 2.27
CA LEU A 176 5.25 -21.78 2.01
C LEU A 176 4.30 -21.79 3.22
N GLU A 177 4.23 -22.94 3.89
CA GLU A 177 3.44 -23.08 5.14
C GLU A 177 4.01 -22.19 6.24
N LYS A 178 5.34 -22.22 6.46
CA LYS A 178 6.02 -21.36 7.44
C LYS A 178 5.80 -19.90 7.11
N PHE A 179 5.98 -19.50 5.85
CA PHE A 179 5.74 -18.12 5.40
C PHE A 179 4.30 -17.69 5.67
N GLN A 180 3.29 -18.48 5.29
CA GLN A 180 1.89 -18.15 5.55
C GLN A 180 1.63 -18.04 7.06
N LYS A 181 2.15 -18.95 7.88
CA LYS A 181 1.98 -18.94 9.33
C LYS A 181 2.55 -17.67 9.97
N GLU A 182 3.73 -17.23 9.54
CA GLU A 182 4.43 -16.08 10.11
C GLU A 182 3.88 -14.73 9.60
N SER A 183 3.43 -14.67 8.33
CA SER A 183 3.08 -13.38 7.69
C SER A 183 1.58 -13.10 7.71
N LYS A 184 0.70 -14.11 7.59
CA LYS A 184 -0.72 -13.90 7.33
C LYS A 184 -1.43 -13.06 8.38
N ASN A 185 -1.26 -13.37 9.66
CA ASN A 185 -1.91 -12.63 10.73
C ASN A 185 -1.34 -11.21 10.85
N LYS A 186 -0.03 -11.05 10.70
CA LYS A 186 0.64 -9.74 10.73
C LYS A 186 0.13 -8.86 9.58
N ASN A 187 0.04 -9.40 8.36
CA ASN A 187 -0.45 -8.68 7.20
C ASN A 187 -1.93 -8.32 7.33
N PHE A 188 -2.76 -9.21 7.86
CA PHE A 188 -4.17 -8.94 8.11
C PHE A 188 -4.37 -7.83 9.14
N ILE A 189 -3.69 -7.89 10.28
CA ILE A 189 -3.78 -6.86 11.32
C ILE A 189 -3.30 -5.51 10.79
N PHE A 190 -2.17 -5.50 10.05
CA PHE A 190 -1.61 -4.28 9.49
C PHE A 190 -2.54 -3.65 8.45
N SER A 191 -3.07 -4.44 7.52
CA SER A 191 -4.01 -3.96 6.51
C SER A 191 -5.31 -3.44 7.13
N SER A 192 -5.80 -4.11 8.18
CA SER A 192 -6.98 -3.66 8.93
C SER A 192 -6.72 -2.36 9.71
N ALA A 193 -5.53 -2.17 10.23
CA ALA A 193 -5.14 -0.92 10.89
C ALA A 193 -5.10 0.26 9.90
N ILE A 194 -4.55 0.06 8.70
CA ILE A 194 -4.55 1.08 7.64
C ILE A 194 -5.99 1.40 7.19
N ASP A 195 -6.83 0.37 7.02
CA ASP A 195 -8.24 0.56 6.68
C ASP A 195 -9.00 1.32 7.79
N PHE A 196 -8.74 0.99 9.04
CA PHE A 196 -9.32 1.72 10.18
C PHE A 196 -8.91 3.20 10.19
N VAL A 197 -7.63 3.51 9.97
CA VAL A 197 -7.15 4.90 9.87
C VAL A 197 -7.87 5.63 8.73
N HIS A 198 -7.98 5.00 7.55
CA HIS A 198 -8.70 5.55 6.41
C HIS A 198 -10.18 5.84 6.74
N GLU A 199 -10.90 4.88 7.33
CA GLU A 199 -12.30 5.05 7.72
C GLU A 199 -12.48 6.11 8.80
N PHE A 200 -11.57 6.19 9.77
CA PHE A 200 -11.58 7.20 10.81
C PHE A 200 -11.53 8.62 10.22
N PHE A 201 -10.62 8.86 9.27
CA PHE A 201 -10.56 10.16 8.58
C PHE A 201 -11.79 10.44 7.70
N ASN A 202 -12.41 9.40 7.11
CA ASN A 202 -13.63 9.57 6.33
C ASN A 202 -14.88 9.80 7.20
N PHE A 203 -14.93 9.20 8.38
CA PHE A 203 -16.01 9.38 9.36
C PHE A 203 -16.03 10.81 9.90
N ASP A 204 -14.85 11.37 10.13
CA ASP A 204 -14.64 12.73 10.61
C ASP A 204 -15.22 13.81 9.66
N LYS A 205 -15.12 13.58 8.35
CA LYS A 205 -15.75 14.46 7.34
C LYS A 205 -17.28 14.64 7.54
N LYS A 206 -17.96 13.65 8.15
CA LYS A 206 -19.43 13.65 8.29
C LYS A 206 -19.94 14.25 9.58
N ILE A 207 -19.23 14.14 10.69
CA ILE A 207 -19.78 14.37 12.03
C ILE A 207 -19.06 15.44 12.85
N MET A 208 -17.75 15.66 12.67
CA MET A 208 -16.93 16.34 13.66
C MET A 208 -15.97 17.41 13.11
N ARG A 209 -16.48 18.48 12.49
CA ARG A 209 -15.64 19.61 12.07
C ARG A 209 -14.87 20.32 13.21
N ARG A 210 -15.29 20.18 14.48
CA ARG A 210 -14.65 20.80 15.65
C ARG A 210 -13.84 19.86 16.53
N ASP A 211 -14.35 18.65 16.77
CA ASP A 211 -13.76 17.75 17.77
C ASP A 211 -12.60 16.89 17.24
N ALA A 212 -12.56 16.62 15.94
CA ALA A 212 -11.45 15.91 15.30
C ALA A 212 -10.13 16.69 15.36
N ASN A 213 -10.18 18.01 15.27
CA ASN A 213 -8.98 18.83 15.49
C ASN A 213 -8.42 18.65 16.90
N ILE A 214 -9.28 18.40 17.89
CA ILE A 214 -8.87 18.12 19.29
C ILE A 214 -8.25 16.74 19.40
N ILE A 215 -8.88 15.72 18.80
CA ILE A 215 -8.36 14.35 18.81
C ILE A 215 -7.04 14.26 18.03
N MET A 216 -6.95 14.86 16.85
CA MET A 216 -5.72 14.93 16.06
C MET A 216 -4.61 15.70 16.78
N LYS A 217 -4.96 16.78 17.47
CA LYS A 217 -4.01 17.52 18.30
C LYS A 217 -3.53 16.69 19.48
N PHE A 218 -4.42 15.94 20.13
CA PHE A 218 -4.09 15.02 21.22
C PHE A 218 -3.20 13.85 20.75
N ILE A 219 -3.54 13.23 19.61
CA ILE A 219 -2.74 12.17 18.98
C ILE A 219 -1.36 12.72 18.57
N GLY A 220 -1.32 13.88 17.90
CA GLY A 220 -0.08 14.52 17.42
C GLY A 220 0.82 15.05 18.55
N THR A 221 0.26 15.40 19.70
CA THR A 221 1.03 15.87 20.87
C THR A 221 1.49 14.74 21.79
N ASN A 222 0.88 13.55 21.69
CA ASN A 222 1.27 12.39 22.50
C ASN A 222 2.48 11.69 21.87
N LYS A 223 3.67 12.07 22.33
CA LYS A 223 4.97 11.59 21.82
C LYS A 223 5.06 10.05 21.83
N SER A 224 4.60 9.41 22.90
CA SER A 224 4.63 7.94 23.04
C SER A 224 3.73 7.24 22.04
N PHE A 225 2.54 7.79 21.75
CA PHE A 225 1.63 7.27 20.74
C PHE A 225 2.22 7.44 19.34
N MET A 226 2.77 8.63 19.02
CA MET A 226 3.43 8.89 17.74
C MET A 226 4.63 7.98 17.50
N GLU A 227 5.47 7.76 18.53
CA GLU A 227 6.59 6.81 18.44
C GLU A 227 6.10 5.38 18.18
N SER A 228 5.00 4.97 18.78
CA SER A 228 4.40 3.65 18.53
C SER A 228 3.86 3.53 17.10
N VAL A 229 3.20 4.56 16.59
CA VAL A 229 2.71 4.62 15.20
C VAL A 229 3.88 4.61 14.21
N ILE A 230 4.94 5.38 14.47
CA ILE A 230 6.15 5.39 13.65
C ILE A 230 6.83 4.01 13.67
N LYS A 231 6.99 3.40 14.84
CA LYS A 231 7.56 2.04 14.96
C LYS A 231 6.72 1.01 14.19
N LEU A 232 5.38 1.12 14.26
CA LEU A 232 4.49 0.25 13.53
C LEU A 232 4.63 0.45 12.01
N ALA A 233 4.76 1.69 11.55
CA ALA A 233 4.96 2.01 10.14
C ALA A 233 6.33 1.51 9.62
N ASP A 234 7.39 1.68 10.40
CA ASP A 234 8.77 1.32 10.02
C ASP A 234 9.05 -0.18 10.18
N LYS A 235 8.67 -0.75 11.32
CA LYS A 235 9.05 -2.12 11.70
C LYS A 235 7.91 -3.13 11.55
N GLY A 236 6.67 -2.66 11.35
CA GLY A 236 5.48 -3.51 11.37
C GLY A 236 5.19 -4.03 12.79
N LEU A 237 4.42 -5.12 12.85
CA LEU A 237 4.06 -5.81 14.10
C LEU A 237 5.17 -6.77 14.59
N ASN A 238 6.43 -6.41 14.48
CA ASN A 238 7.50 -7.14 15.15
C ASN A 238 7.52 -6.67 16.63
N ILE A 239 6.66 -7.29 17.39
CA ILE A 239 6.71 -7.35 18.85
C ILE A 239 7.41 -8.61 19.25
#